data_a6e695cb23c2e5c6ea3200dce7a66b3d
#
_entry.id   a6e695cb23c2e5c6ea3200dce7a66b3d
#
_cell.length_a   1.000
_cell.length_b   1.000
_cell.length_c   1.000
_cell.angle_alpha   90.00
_cell.angle_beta   90.00
_cell.angle_gamma   90.00
#
_symmetry.space_group_name_H-M   'P 1'
#
loop_
_entity.id
_entity.type
_entity.pdbx_description
1 polymer ?
#
loop_
_entity_poly.entity_id
_entity_poly.type
_entity_poly.pdbx_seq_one_letter_code
_entity_poly.pdbx_strand_id
1 'polypeptide(L)'
;GTICLPEANIEIQFQVAAEFTWAVPAEKNHRAVIHQPKLLCTVNTGDRTQKAIGYCKIYDGDYPKFWGYHFVHAFFPDYGIIWSAEATFGEEKYNYFKLLNTSQTEKEILLNGEDSYHRKTSAHGRIQDKIYHLKFDNNAFANWSSILRNQPSTMESKLCLEYRPAILEIDDQKVGEGICLKEFCFGTIT
;
A
#
# COMPACT_ATOMS: atom_id res chain seq x y z
N GLY A 1 -16.19 9.50 4.30
CA GLY A 1 -15.49 10.20 5.39
C GLY A 1 -14.92 11.55 4.96
N THR A 2 -14.51 12.34 5.93
CA THR A 2 -13.89 13.65 5.70
C THR A 2 -12.68 13.80 6.60
N ILE A 3 -11.58 14.30 6.03
CA ILE A 3 -10.37 14.68 6.74
C ILE A 3 -10.18 16.17 6.52
N CYS A 4 -10.02 16.91 7.61
CA CYS A 4 -9.75 18.35 7.57
C CYS A 4 -8.35 18.61 8.14
N LEU A 5 -7.56 19.39 7.41
CA LEU A 5 -6.26 19.91 7.81
C LEU A 5 -6.31 21.43 7.79
N PRO A 6 -6.86 22.06 8.87
CA PRO A 6 -7.15 23.48 8.87
C PRO A 6 -5.92 24.37 8.65
N GLU A 7 -4.77 23.98 9.22
CA GLU A 7 -3.51 24.72 9.08
C GLU A 7 -3.02 24.80 7.64
N ALA A 8 -3.34 23.79 6.81
CA ALA A 8 -3.00 23.74 5.40
C ALA A 8 -4.15 24.21 4.49
N ASN A 9 -5.30 24.55 5.06
CA ASN A 9 -6.54 24.85 4.33
C ASN A 9 -6.90 23.71 3.34
N ILE A 10 -6.80 22.46 3.82
CA ILE A 10 -7.09 21.26 3.03
C ILE A 10 -8.28 20.52 3.65
N GLU A 11 -9.25 20.19 2.83
CA GLU A 11 -10.33 19.25 3.13
C GLU A 11 -10.31 18.11 2.12
N ILE A 12 -10.37 16.89 2.61
CA ILE A 12 -10.44 15.68 1.78
C ILE A 12 -11.73 14.96 2.13
N GLN A 13 -12.65 14.90 1.20
CA GLN A 13 -13.82 14.04 1.27
C GLN A 13 -13.51 12.74 0.55
N PHE A 14 -13.84 11.60 1.15
CA PHE A 14 -13.53 10.29 0.55
C PHE A 14 -14.66 9.28 0.73
N GLN A 15 -14.73 8.37 -0.24
CA GLN A 15 -15.59 7.19 -0.22
C GLN A 15 -14.73 5.95 -0.47
N VAL A 16 -14.94 4.89 0.32
CA VAL A 16 -14.30 3.60 0.10
C VAL A 16 -14.93 2.93 -1.11
N ALA A 17 -14.13 2.66 -2.13
CA ALA A 17 -14.56 1.98 -3.35
C ALA A 17 -14.16 0.51 -3.35
N ALA A 18 -13.09 0.12 -2.63
CA ALA A 18 -12.68 -1.26 -2.46
C ALA A 18 -12.07 -1.49 -1.08
N GLU A 19 -12.32 -2.66 -0.50
CA GLU A 19 -11.78 -3.07 0.79
C GLU A 19 -11.46 -4.57 0.80
N PHE A 20 -10.41 -4.95 1.49
CA PHE A 20 -10.14 -6.33 1.87
C PHE A 20 -9.44 -6.40 3.23
N THR A 21 -9.68 -7.47 3.95
CA THR A 21 -9.03 -7.75 5.22
C THR A 21 -7.96 -8.80 5.02
N TRP A 22 -6.79 -8.54 5.58
CA TRP A 22 -5.74 -9.51 5.73
C TRP A 22 -5.58 -9.83 7.21
N ALA A 23 -5.96 -11.04 7.60
CA ALA A 23 -5.75 -11.54 8.95
C ALA A 23 -4.33 -12.11 9.04
N VAL A 24 -3.55 -11.59 9.97
CA VAL A 24 -2.28 -12.20 10.34
C VAL A 24 -2.60 -13.32 11.33
N PRO A 25 -2.39 -14.60 11.00
CA PRO A 25 -2.62 -15.70 11.92
C PRO A 25 -1.68 -15.54 13.12
N ALA A 26 -2.21 -15.19 14.26
CA ALA A 26 -1.47 -15.16 15.49
C ALA A 26 -2.29 -15.92 16.54
N GLU A 27 -1.68 -16.92 17.16
CA GLU A 27 -2.35 -17.84 18.08
C GLU A 27 -2.99 -17.18 19.32
N LYS A 28 -2.66 -15.93 19.62
CA LYS A 28 -3.11 -15.28 20.85
C LYS A 28 -3.67 -13.86 20.72
N ASN A 29 -3.37 -13.14 19.67
CA ASN A 29 -3.86 -11.78 19.49
C ASN A 29 -4.35 -11.62 18.06
N HIS A 30 -5.65 -11.51 17.88
CA HIS A 30 -6.25 -11.27 16.57
C HIS A 30 -5.64 -10.01 15.96
N ARG A 31 -4.84 -10.19 14.94
CA ARG A 31 -4.27 -9.11 14.16
C ARG A 31 -4.93 -9.08 12.81
N ALA A 32 -5.45 -7.94 12.47
CA ALA A 32 -6.01 -7.71 11.16
C ALA A 32 -5.42 -6.45 10.56
N VAL A 33 -5.14 -6.50 9.29
CA VAL A 33 -4.84 -5.31 8.49
C VAL A 33 -5.98 -5.15 7.50
N ILE A 34 -6.75 -4.10 7.69
CA ILE A 34 -7.81 -3.73 6.76
C ILE A 34 -7.18 -2.82 5.71
N HIS A 35 -7.26 -3.24 4.46
CA HIS A 35 -6.78 -2.46 3.33
C HIS A 35 -7.96 -1.91 2.55
N GLN A 36 -7.93 -0.61 2.34
CA GLN A 36 -8.83 0.11 1.46
C GLN A 36 -8.01 0.62 0.27
N PRO A 37 -7.77 -0.23 -0.74
CA PRO A 37 -6.83 0.07 -1.82
C PRO A 37 -7.30 1.17 -2.74
N LYS A 38 -8.61 1.46 -2.74
CA LYS A 38 -9.18 2.52 -3.56
C LYS A 38 -10.17 3.36 -2.76
N LEU A 39 -9.77 4.59 -2.53
CA LEU A 39 -10.62 5.65 -2.03
C LEU A 39 -10.88 6.64 -3.17
N LEU A 40 -12.13 6.93 -3.46
CA LEU A 40 -12.49 8.02 -4.34
C LEU A 40 -12.50 9.31 -3.53
N CYS A 41 -11.57 10.20 -3.84
CA CYS A 41 -11.34 11.41 -3.07
C CYS A 41 -11.73 12.67 -3.85
N THR A 42 -12.24 13.65 -3.11
CA THR A 42 -12.33 15.03 -3.54
C THR A 42 -11.48 15.87 -2.59
N VAL A 43 -10.45 16.50 -3.13
CA VAL A 43 -9.49 17.30 -2.36
C VAL A 43 -9.76 18.79 -2.64
N ASN A 44 -10.10 19.52 -1.60
CA ASN A 44 -10.31 20.97 -1.63
C ASN A 44 -9.08 21.63 -0.97
N THR A 45 -8.44 22.56 -1.67
CA THR A 45 -7.27 23.31 -1.19
C THR A 45 -7.57 24.82 -1.21
N GLY A 46 -8.65 25.22 -0.58
CA GLY A 46 -9.12 26.62 -0.58
C GLY A 46 -9.78 26.98 -1.90
N ASP A 47 -9.00 27.38 -2.89
CA ASP A 47 -9.45 27.85 -4.19
C ASP A 47 -9.57 26.77 -5.28
N ARG A 48 -9.13 25.54 -4.98
CA ARG A 48 -9.10 24.43 -5.95
C ARG A 48 -9.76 23.19 -5.42
N THR A 49 -10.50 22.52 -6.31
CA THR A 49 -11.08 21.19 -6.07
C THR A 49 -10.54 20.22 -7.08
N GLN A 50 -10.00 19.11 -6.60
CA GLN A 50 -9.42 18.06 -7.44
C GLN A 50 -9.98 16.69 -7.08
N LYS A 51 -10.12 15.83 -8.07
CA LYS A 51 -10.39 14.40 -7.87
C LYS A 51 -9.06 13.66 -7.72
N ALA A 52 -9.03 12.72 -6.79
CA ALA A 52 -7.85 11.91 -6.52
C ALA A 52 -8.26 10.47 -6.19
N ILE A 53 -7.31 9.55 -6.31
CA ILE A 53 -7.41 8.21 -5.78
C ILE A 53 -6.50 8.15 -4.57
N GLY A 54 -7.06 7.74 -3.46
CA GLY A 54 -6.32 7.50 -2.22
C GLY A 54 -6.32 6.03 -1.82
N TYR A 55 -5.61 5.75 -0.76
CA TYR A 55 -5.69 4.48 -0.07
C TYR A 55 -5.65 4.67 1.44
N CYS A 56 -6.14 3.68 2.17
CA CYS A 56 -6.02 3.62 3.62
C CYS A 56 -5.62 2.21 4.04
N LYS A 57 -4.86 2.14 5.12
CA LYS A 57 -4.47 0.91 5.77
C LYS A 57 -4.72 1.06 7.27
N ILE A 58 -5.52 0.18 7.83
CA ILE A 58 -5.86 0.16 9.25
C ILE A 58 -5.28 -1.12 9.84
N TYR A 59 -4.47 -0.98 10.86
CA TYR A 59 -3.95 -2.09 11.64
C TYR A 59 -4.72 -2.21 12.95
N ASP A 60 -5.23 -3.40 13.23
CA ASP A 60 -5.91 -3.74 14.48
C ASP A 60 -5.21 -4.93 15.15
N GLY A 61 -4.62 -4.70 16.32
CA GLY A 61 -3.94 -5.70 17.11
C GLY A 61 -2.66 -5.20 17.79
N ASP A 62 -2.03 -6.10 18.54
CA ASP A 62 -0.78 -5.83 19.23
C ASP A 62 0.42 -6.03 18.32
N TYR A 63 1.40 -5.15 18.43
CA TYR A 63 2.68 -5.34 17.74
C TYR A 63 3.55 -6.37 18.48
N PRO A 64 4.25 -7.27 17.75
CA PRO A 64 5.24 -8.15 18.36
C PRO A 64 6.48 -7.34 18.79
N LYS A 65 7.43 -8.01 19.48
CA LYS A 65 8.69 -7.37 19.88
C LYS A 65 9.44 -6.72 18.72
N PHE A 66 9.34 -7.30 17.53
CA PHE A 66 9.84 -6.68 16.31
C PHE A 66 8.92 -6.98 15.15
N TRP A 67 8.87 -6.06 14.21
CA TRP A 67 8.16 -6.19 12.94
C TRP A 67 8.87 -5.44 11.84
N GLY A 68 8.60 -5.84 10.63
CA GLY A 68 9.05 -5.13 9.44
C GLY A 68 8.18 -5.48 8.26
N TYR A 69 7.99 -4.51 7.37
CA TYR A 69 7.32 -4.78 6.11
C TYR A 69 7.83 -3.88 5.00
N HIS A 70 7.78 -4.44 3.79
CA HIS A 70 7.81 -3.71 2.54
C HIS A 70 6.42 -3.75 1.94
N PHE A 71 5.91 -2.63 1.56
CA PHE A 71 4.61 -2.48 0.98
C PHE A 71 4.70 -1.65 -0.29
N VAL A 72 3.94 -2.04 -1.30
CA VAL A 72 3.81 -1.34 -2.57
C VAL A 72 2.34 -1.17 -2.90
N HIS A 73 1.96 0.06 -3.19
CA HIS A 73 0.69 0.43 -3.78
C HIS A 73 0.97 1.15 -5.09
N ALA A 74 0.65 0.49 -6.21
CA ALA A 74 0.92 1.02 -7.53
C ALA A 74 -0.38 1.25 -8.29
N PHE A 75 -0.51 2.42 -8.89
CA PHE A 75 -1.66 2.81 -9.70
C PHE A 75 -1.24 2.92 -11.16
N PHE A 76 -1.95 2.19 -12.02
CA PHE A 76 -1.81 2.19 -13.47
C PHE A 76 -3.15 2.55 -14.10
N PRO A 77 -3.26 3.70 -14.82
CA PRO A 77 -4.53 4.20 -15.32
C PRO A 77 -5.34 3.19 -16.14
N ASP A 78 -4.65 2.40 -16.98
CA ASP A 78 -5.28 1.45 -17.91
C ASP A 78 -5.39 0.01 -17.34
N TYR A 79 -4.77 -0.24 -16.19
CA TYR A 79 -4.68 -1.59 -15.62
C TYR A 79 -5.31 -1.73 -14.26
N GLY A 80 -5.26 -0.68 -13.46
CA GLY A 80 -5.78 -0.70 -12.10
C GLY A 80 -4.74 -0.53 -11.02
N ILE A 81 -5.00 -1.09 -9.85
CA ILE A 81 -4.19 -0.93 -8.67
C ILE A 81 -3.56 -2.27 -8.31
N ILE A 82 -2.24 -2.28 -8.17
CA ILE A 82 -1.50 -3.42 -7.64
C ILE A 82 -1.10 -3.10 -6.20
N TRP A 83 -1.39 -4.06 -5.34
CA TRP A 83 -1.13 -4.02 -3.93
C TRP A 83 -0.29 -5.22 -3.53
N SER A 84 0.93 -4.99 -3.06
CA SER A 84 1.85 -6.06 -2.73
C SER A 84 2.59 -5.77 -1.44
N ALA A 85 2.79 -6.79 -0.61
CA ALA A 85 3.60 -6.67 0.59
C ALA A 85 4.36 -7.94 0.94
N GLU A 86 5.53 -7.73 1.53
CA GLU A 86 6.26 -8.68 2.36
C GLU A 86 6.29 -8.15 3.77
N ALA A 87 5.91 -8.95 4.74
CA ALA A 87 5.90 -8.55 6.14
C ALA A 87 6.49 -9.66 7.04
N THR A 88 7.15 -9.21 8.08
CA THR A 88 7.63 -10.07 9.17
C THR A 88 7.06 -9.54 10.48
N PHE A 89 6.42 -10.41 11.25
CA PHE A 89 5.90 -10.10 12.58
C PHE A 89 6.42 -11.15 13.56
N GLY A 90 7.42 -10.78 14.35
CA GLY A 90 8.14 -11.74 15.17
C GLY A 90 8.89 -12.73 14.29
N GLU A 91 8.58 -14.01 14.41
CA GLU A 91 9.19 -15.10 13.62
C GLU A 91 8.42 -15.43 12.34
N GLU A 92 7.23 -14.87 12.19
CA GLU A 92 6.33 -15.18 11.09
C GLU A 92 6.57 -14.25 9.88
N LYS A 93 6.49 -14.84 8.67
CA LYS A 93 6.65 -14.13 7.40
C LYS A 93 5.38 -14.24 6.58
N TYR A 94 4.99 -13.14 5.98
CA TYR A 94 3.79 -13.02 5.17
C TYR A 94 4.09 -12.33 3.86
N ASN A 95 3.52 -12.87 2.80
CA ASN A 95 3.60 -12.28 1.48
C ASN A 95 2.20 -12.23 0.87
N TYR A 96 1.89 -11.16 0.18
CA TYR A 96 0.71 -11.11 -0.66
C TYR A 96 0.94 -10.23 -1.89
N PHE A 97 0.19 -10.55 -2.93
CA PHE A 97 0.11 -9.79 -4.16
C PHE A 97 -1.35 -9.75 -4.60
N LYS A 98 -1.89 -8.57 -4.87
CA LYS A 98 -3.29 -8.40 -5.24
C LYS A 98 -3.40 -7.39 -6.38
N LEU A 99 -4.29 -7.67 -7.31
CA LEU A 99 -4.66 -6.75 -8.38
C LEU A 99 -6.13 -6.40 -8.24
N LEU A 100 -6.42 -5.12 -8.14
CA LEU A 100 -7.74 -4.56 -8.30
C LEU A 100 -7.84 -4.03 -9.73
N ASN A 101 -8.52 -4.76 -10.60
CA ASN A 101 -8.77 -4.30 -11.96
C ASN A 101 -9.80 -3.16 -11.93
N THR A 102 -9.44 -2.04 -12.51
CA THR A 102 -10.28 -0.83 -12.56
C THR A 102 -10.79 -0.53 -13.97
N SER A 103 -10.84 -1.52 -14.87
CA SER A 103 -11.35 -1.30 -16.22
C SER A 103 -12.73 -0.61 -16.16
N GLN A 104 -12.93 0.41 -16.98
CA GLN A 104 -14.09 1.31 -16.89
C GLN A 104 -15.45 0.62 -17.17
N THR A 105 -15.44 -0.61 -17.61
CA THR A 105 -16.62 -1.35 -18.09
C THR A 105 -17.00 -2.55 -17.26
N GLU A 106 -16.16 -2.98 -16.33
CA GLU A 106 -16.39 -4.19 -15.54
C GLU A 106 -16.41 -3.88 -14.04
N LYS A 107 -17.16 -4.72 -13.33
CA LYS A 107 -17.17 -4.73 -11.88
C LYS A 107 -15.74 -4.91 -11.36
N GLU A 108 -15.31 -4.04 -10.45
CA GLU A 108 -13.99 -4.14 -9.83
C GLU A 108 -13.77 -5.54 -9.25
N ILE A 109 -12.73 -6.23 -9.73
CA ILE A 109 -12.40 -7.58 -9.31
C ILE A 109 -11.07 -7.53 -8.58
N LEU A 110 -11.06 -8.03 -7.35
CA LEU A 110 -9.84 -8.24 -6.59
C LEU A 110 -9.30 -9.63 -6.88
N LEU A 111 -8.17 -9.72 -7.57
CA LEU A 111 -7.46 -10.95 -7.84
C LEU A 111 -6.35 -11.17 -6.81
N ASN A 112 -6.26 -12.37 -6.27
CA ASN A 112 -5.18 -12.78 -5.39
C ASN A 112 -4.05 -13.37 -6.22
N GLY A 113 -2.83 -12.95 -5.91
CA GLY A 113 -1.63 -13.50 -6.50
C GLY A 113 -0.83 -14.35 -5.52
N GLU A 114 0.08 -15.12 -6.06
CA GLU A 114 1.02 -16.00 -5.36
C GLU A 114 2.45 -15.57 -5.67
N ASP A 115 3.42 -16.19 -5.00
CA ASP A 115 4.86 -16.02 -5.27
C ASP A 115 5.30 -14.55 -5.32
N SER A 116 4.75 -13.74 -4.42
CA SER A 116 5.17 -12.34 -4.37
C SER A 116 6.54 -12.19 -3.73
N TYR A 117 7.37 -11.33 -4.32
CA TYR A 117 8.57 -10.91 -3.65
C TYR A 117 8.97 -9.47 -4.03
N HIS A 118 9.72 -8.82 -3.14
CA HIS A 118 10.14 -7.44 -3.26
C HIS A 118 11.66 -7.30 -3.34
N ARG A 119 12.10 -6.40 -4.21
CA ARG A 119 13.48 -5.90 -4.27
C ARG A 119 13.48 -4.38 -4.12
N LYS A 120 14.66 -3.80 -4.03
CA LYS A 120 14.82 -2.35 -3.94
C LYS A 120 14.13 -1.62 -5.11
N THR A 121 14.21 -2.17 -6.30
CA THR A 121 13.76 -1.55 -7.56
C THR A 121 12.62 -2.28 -8.26
N SER A 122 12.10 -3.33 -7.65
CA SER A 122 11.02 -4.11 -8.26
C SER A 122 10.20 -4.88 -7.22
N ALA A 123 8.99 -5.25 -7.62
CA ALA A 123 8.19 -6.26 -6.97
C ALA A 123 7.54 -7.13 -8.04
N HIS A 124 7.28 -8.39 -7.73
CA HIS A 124 6.52 -9.24 -8.63
C HIS A 124 5.58 -10.17 -7.87
N GLY A 125 4.62 -10.71 -8.60
CA GLY A 125 3.71 -11.75 -8.15
C GLY A 125 3.08 -12.43 -9.34
N ARG A 126 2.53 -13.62 -9.10
CA ARG A 126 1.81 -14.38 -10.11
C ARG A 126 0.32 -14.34 -9.80
N ILE A 127 -0.50 -14.01 -10.79
CA ILE A 127 -1.95 -14.08 -10.72
C ILE A 127 -2.42 -14.98 -11.85
N GLN A 128 -3.04 -16.10 -11.49
CA GLN A 128 -3.37 -17.17 -12.44
C GLN A 128 -2.10 -17.64 -13.17
N ASP A 129 -2.11 -17.63 -14.50
CA ASP A 129 -0.97 -18.06 -15.32
C ASP A 129 -0.03 -16.91 -15.72
N LYS A 130 -0.25 -15.67 -15.22
CA LYS A 130 0.50 -14.48 -15.61
C LYS A 130 1.44 -14.02 -14.51
N ILE A 131 2.64 -13.63 -14.92
CA ILE A 131 3.64 -13.02 -14.05
C ILE A 131 3.56 -11.50 -14.19
N TYR A 132 3.26 -10.83 -13.08
CA TYR A 132 3.22 -9.38 -12.98
C TYR A 132 4.54 -8.88 -12.41
N HIS A 133 5.19 -8.01 -13.12
CA HIS A 133 6.46 -7.44 -12.71
C HIS A 133 6.35 -5.90 -12.63
N LEU A 134 6.52 -5.37 -11.43
CA LEU A 134 6.58 -3.93 -11.16
C LEU A 134 8.03 -3.50 -11.13
N LYS A 135 8.41 -2.59 -12.01
CA LYS A 135 9.73 -1.95 -12.01
C LYS A 135 9.58 -0.51 -11.50
N PHE A 136 10.45 -0.09 -10.60
CA PHE A 136 10.43 1.24 -10.00
C PHE A 136 11.64 2.04 -10.50
N ASP A 137 11.42 3.31 -10.81
CA ASP A 137 12.53 4.22 -11.06
C ASP A 137 13.43 4.30 -9.81
N ASN A 138 14.72 4.46 -10.01
CA ASN A 138 15.69 4.65 -8.93
C ASN A 138 15.49 5.98 -8.19
N ASN A 139 14.89 6.97 -8.85
CA ASN A 139 14.65 8.29 -8.31
C ASN A 139 13.20 8.43 -7.84
N ALA A 140 13.02 8.62 -6.53
CA ALA A 140 11.73 9.03 -5.99
C ALA A 140 11.50 10.50 -6.32
N PHE A 141 10.30 10.86 -6.81
CA PHE A 141 9.94 12.27 -6.99
C PHE A 141 9.42 12.91 -5.70
N ALA A 142 9.03 12.08 -4.72
CA ALA A 142 8.73 12.51 -3.36
C ALA A 142 9.10 11.40 -2.37
N ASN A 143 9.62 11.81 -1.23
CA ASN A 143 9.92 10.90 -0.13
C ASN A 143 9.62 11.55 1.22
N TRP A 144 9.36 10.72 2.18
CA TRP A 144 9.16 11.12 3.57
C TRP A 144 9.64 10.01 4.49
N SER A 145 10.22 10.40 5.63
CA SER A 145 10.57 9.43 6.67
C SER A 145 10.33 10.00 8.05
N SER A 146 9.94 9.15 8.98
CA SER A 146 9.73 9.51 10.37
C SER A 146 10.14 8.37 11.29
N ILE A 147 10.55 8.74 12.51
CA ILE A 147 10.70 7.82 13.62
C ILE A 147 9.50 8.04 14.53
N LEU A 148 8.66 7.03 14.63
CA LEU A 148 7.49 7.06 15.50
C LEU A 148 7.87 6.46 16.84
N ARG A 149 7.63 7.23 17.92
CA ARG A 149 7.82 6.78 19.30
C ARG A 149 6.50 6.89 20.04
N ASN A 150 6.07 5.82 20.64
CA ASN A 150 4.81 5.79 21.37
C ASN A 150 5.06 5.82 22.89
N GLN A 151 4.62 6.88 23.55
CA GLN A 151 4.67 7.02 24.99
C GLN A 151 3.32 6.56 25.60
N PRO A 152 3.26 5.81 26.67
CA PRO A 152 4.37 5.38 27.55
C PRO A 152 5.05 4.07 27.10
N SER A 153 4.77 3.54 25.93
CA SER A 153 5.37 2.29 25.46
C SER A 153 6.83 2.51 25.02
N THR A 154 7.62 1.47 25.10
CA THR A 154 9.00 1.44 24.59
C THR A 154 9.06 1.13 23.10
N MET A 155 7.97 1.38 22.38
CA MET A 155 7.87 1.16 20.95
C MET A 155 8.59 2.26 20.17
N GLU A 156 9.50 1.84 19.31
CA GLU A 156 10.11 2.71 18.31
C GLU A 156 9.93 2.06 16.93
N SER A 157 9.47 2.85 15.97
CA SER A 157 9.40 2.40 14.57
C SER A 157 9.92 3.47 13.62
N LYS A 158 10.55 3.02 12.54
CA LYS A 158 10.95 3.87 11.42
C LYS A 158 10.04 3.58 10.23
N LEU A 159 9.43 4.63 9.72
CA LEU A 159 8.58 4.58 8.53
C LEU A 159 9.21 5.43 7.44
N CYS A 160 9.33 4.87 6.24
CA CYS A 160 9.76 5.57 5.04
C CYS A 160 8.73 5.37 3.94
N LEU A 161 8.36 6.46 3.29
CA LEU A 161 7.45 6.51 2.16
C LEU A 161 8.19 7.09 0.95
N GLU A 162 8.07 6.45 -0.19
CA GLU A 162 8.70 6.89 -1.43
C GLU A 162 7.69 6.80 -2.57
N TYR A 163 7.46 7.93 -3.25
CA TYR A 163 6.67 7.96 -4.48
C TYR A 163 7.60 7.90 -5.67
N ARG A 164 7.35 6.95 -6.57
CA ARG A 164 8.20 6.66 -7.72
C ARG A 164 7.38 6.44 -8.98
N PRO A 165 7.89 6.82 -10.15
CA PRO A 165 7.38 6.28 -11.41
C PRO A 165 7.51 4.76 -11.39
N ALA A 166 6.53 4.08 -11.97
CA ALA A 166 6.48 2.63 -12.06
C ALA A 166 6.12 2.18 -13.48
N ILE A 167 6.67 1.04 -13.86
CA ILE A 167 6.35 0.33 -15.09
C ILE A 167 5.75 -1.01 -14.69
N LEU A 168 4.64 -1.35 -15.31
CA LEU A 168 4.03 -2.67 -15.21
C LEU A 168 4.40 -3.49 -16.45
N GLU A 169 4.95 -4.66 -16.18
CA GLU A 169 5.13 -5.71 -17.19
C GLU A 169 4.28 -6.92 -16.81
N ILE A 170 3.73 -7.58 -17.82
CA ILE A 170 3.04 -8.87 -17.68
C ILE A 170 3.69 -9.82 -18.68
N ASP A 171 4.20 -10.95 -18.18
CA ASP A 171 4.93 -11.95 -18.98
C ASP A 171 6.05 -11.30 -19.82
N ASP A 172 6.85 -10.43 -19.15
CA ASP A 172 7.96 -9.66 -19.71
C ASP A 172 7.57 -8.61 -20.78
N GLN A 173 6.29 -8.37 -20.98
CA GLN A 173 5.80 -7.34 -21.87
C GLN A 173 5.35 -6.12 -21.10
N LYS A 174 5.88 -4.94 -21.44
CA LYS A 174 5.43 -3.67 -20.88
C LYS A 174 3.97 -3.41 -21.26
N VAL A 175 3.12 -3.25 -20.27
CA VAL A 175 1.68 -3.04 -20.44
C VAL A 175 1.17 -1.71 -19.89
N GLY A 176 1.96 -1.06 -19.04
CA GLY A 176 1.53 0.23 -18.47
C GLY A 176 2.63 1.00 -17.79
N GLU A 177 2.40 2.30 -17.69
CA GLU A 177 3.16 3.23 -16.86
C GLU A 177 2.25 3.82 -15.79
N GLY A 178 2.81 4.06 -14.62
CA GLY A 178 2.04 4.53 -13.49
C GLY A 178 2.91 5.12 -12.40
N ILE A 179 2.31 5.23 -11.23
CA ILE A 179 2.96 5.75 -10.02
C ILE A 179 2.84 4.70 -8.93
N CYS A 180 3.90 4.45 -8.20
CA CYS A 180 3.84 3.63 -7.01
C CYS A 180 4.23 4.41 -5.76
N LEU A 181 3.57 4.09 -4.67
CA LEU A 181 4.03 4.35 -3.33
C LEU A 181 4.72 3.08 -2.83
N LYS A 182 5.97 3.23 -2.42
CA LYS A 182 6.69 2.23 -1.65
C LYS A 182 6.70 2.67 -0.19
N GLU A 183 6.31 1.76 0.67
CA GLU A 183 6.36 1.95 2.11
C GLU A 183 7.29 0.90 2.70
N PHE A 184 8.18 1.35 3.54
CA PHE A 184 9.06 0.50 4.31
C PHE A 184 8.95 0.88 5.78
N CYS A 185 8.62 -0.08 6.61
CA CYS A 185 8.51 0.12 8.05
C CYS A 185 9.22 -1.00 8.79
N PHE A 186 9.91 -0.65 9.84
CA PHE A 186 10.36 -1.62 10.83
C PHE A 186 10.27 -1.02 12.22
N GLY A 187 10.06 -1.87 13.21
CA GLY A 187 9.93 -1.42 14.59
C GLY A 187 10.26 -2.50 15.60
N THR A 188 10.50 -2.03 16.82
CA THR A 188 10.78 -2.87 17.98
C THR A 188 10.05 -2.36 19.20
N ILE A 189 9.78 -3.28 20.14
CA ILE A 189 9.33 -2.98 21.51
C ILE A 189 10.42 -3.51 22.44
N THR A 190 11.02 -2.62 23.23
CA THR A 190 12.08 -2.95 24.20
C THR A 190 11.53 -3.05 25.63
#